data_47eea2eae4f6a451bbef5a52a0f55ebb
#
_entry.id   47eea2eae4f6a451bbef5a52a0f55ebb
#
_cell.length_a   1.000
_cell.length_b   1.000
_cell.length_c   1.000
_cell.angle_alpha   90.00
_cell.angle_beta   90.00
_cell.angle_gamma   90.00
#
_symmetry.space_group_name_H-M   'P 1'
#
loop_
_entity.id
_entity.type
_entity.pdbx_description
1 polymer ?
#
loop_
_entity_poly.entity_id
_entity_poly.type
_entity_poly.pdbx_seq_one_letter_code
_entity_poly.pdbx_strand_id
1 'polypeptide(L)'
;MTAQQASDPTSFFPQRHRVHARGWINDPNGIHKNGDTWHVYFQWNPHSARHDRIHWGHVVSKDLVHWEERPAAIIPREGEADSAGCWSGVGLVDRGPGAAEGGTPTLVYSGVEEANPQFASAIVARGNSNESLFDHFTVAAPAPDIEGHGPSTFRVGKLSSR
;
A
#
# COMPACT_ATOMS: atom_id res chain seq x y z
N MET A 1 -9.24 -11.28 -47.22
CA MET A 1 -9.49 -11.55 -45.82
C MET A 1 -8.66 -10.56 -45.01
N THR A 2 -9.25 -9.45 -44.58
CA THR A 2 -8.57 -8.42 -43.80
C THR A 2 -8.47 -8.92 -42.36
N ALA A 3 -7.23 -9.08 -41.88
CA ALA A 3 -6.98 -9.38 -40.49
C ALA A 3 -7.53 -8.23 -39.62
N GLN A 4 -8.49 -8.53 -38.77
CA GLN A 4 -9.04 -7.63 -37.78
C GLN A 4 -7.91 -7.29 -36.82
N GLN A 5 -7.40 -6.06 -36.87
CA GLN A 5 -6.45 -5.56 -35.88
C GLN A 5 -7.12 -5.70 -34.50
N ALA A 6 -6.56 -6.57 -33.66
CA ALA A 6 -6.95 -6.65 -32.26
C ALA A 6 -6.73 -5.26 -31.68
N SER A 7 -7.81 -4.63 -31.21
CA SER A 7 -7.74 -3.34 -30.52
C SER A 7 -6.79 -3.47 -29.33
N ASP A 8 -5.78 -2.62 -29.25
CA ASP A 8 -4.89 -2.55 -28.10
C ASP A 8 -5.74 -2.40 -26.83
N PRO A 9 -5.70 -3.36 -25.89
CA PRO A 9 -6.51 -3.30 -24.68
C PRO A 9 -6.22 -2.09 -23.82
N THR A 10 -5.11 -1.39 -24.05
CA THR A 10 -4.76 -0.15 -23.34
C THR A 10 -5.43 1.08 -23.93
N SER A 11 -6.08 0.99 -25.12
CA SER A 11 -6.71 2.12 -25.80
C SER A 11 -7.88 2.74 -25.04
N PHE A 12 -8.48 1.99 -24.10
CA PHE A 12 -9.59 2.47 -23.25
C PHE A 12 -9.14 3.07 -21.93
N PHE A 13 -7.85 3.01 -21.59
CA PHE A 13 -7.36 3.59 -20.35
C PHE A 13 -7.32 5.12 -20.44
N PRO A 14 -7.69 5.83 -19.36
CA PRO A 14 -7.58 7.27 -19.29
C PRO A 14 -6.14 7.73 -19.58
N GLN A 15 -5.98 8.73 -20.40
CA GLN A 15 -4.66 9.35 -20.66
C GLN A 15 -4.20 10.27 -19.52
N ARG A 16 -5.14 10.70 -18.67
CA ARG A 16 -4.93 11.50 -17.46
C ARG A 16 -5.42 10.72 -16.25
N HIS A 17 -4.86 10.99 -15.08
CA HIS A 17 -5.16 10.27 -13.83
C HIS A 17 -4.89 8.75 -13.97
N ARG A 18 -3.90 8.43 -14.77
CA ARG A 18 -3.53 7.05 -15.06
C ARG A 18 -2.81 6.44 -13.88
N VAL A 19 -3.32 5.30 -13.43
CA VAL A 19 -2.68 4.42 -12.45
C VAL A 19 -2.36 3.09 -13.15
N HIS A 20 -1.48 2.31 -12.59
CA HIS A 20 -1.00 1.04 -13.13
C HIS A 20 -2.15 0.16 -13.66
N ALA A 21 -2.00 -0.33 -14.89
CA ALA A 21 -3.06 -1.02 -15.62
C ALA A 21 -2.96 -2.56 -15.59
N ARG A 22 -2.04 -3.12 -14.79
CA ARG A 22 -1.80 -4.58 -14.76
C ARG A 22 -2.04 -5.16 -13.39
N GLY A 23 -2.65 -6.36 -13.37
CA GLY A 23 -2.90 -7.12 -12.16
C GLY A 23 -4.18 -6.70 -11.47
N TRP A 24 -4.20 -6.78 -10.15
CA TRP A 24 -5.31 -6.35 -9.31
C TRP A 24 -5.01 -4.98 -8.69
N ILE A 25 -5.97 -4.08 -8.72
CA ILE A 25 -5.91 -2.77 -8.06
C ILE A 25 -7.20 -2.55 -7.30
N ASN A 26 -7.08 -2.08 -6.05
CA ASN A 26 -8.20 -1.56 -5.26
C ASN A 26 -7.75 -0.34 -4.44
N ASP A 27 -8.19 -0.16 -3.25
CA ASP A 27 -8.09 0.98 -2.36
C ASP A 27 -6.88 1.92 -2.59
N PRO A 28 -7.11 3.20 -2.88
CA PRO A 28 -6.05 4.20 -2.75
C PRO A 28 -5.68 4.35 -1.28
N ASN A 29 -4.39 4.36 -0.99
CA ASN A 29 -3.83 4.41 0.34
C ASN A 29 -2.84 5.56 0.49
N GLY A 30 -2.58 5.97 1.71
CA GLY A 30 -1.44 6.80 2.08
C GLY A 30 -1.30 8.10 1.30
N ILE A 31 -2.41 8.72 0.89
CA ILE A 31 -2.39 9.96 0.10
C ILE A 31 -1.85 11.09 0.95
N HIS A 32 -0.71 11.65 0.56
CA HIS A 32 -0.13 12.80 1.25
C HIS A 32 0.77 13.63 0.32
N LYS A 33 1.20 14.79 0.81
CA LYS A 33 2.13 15.67 0.10
C LYS A 33 3.44 15.75 0.87
N ASN A 34 4.56 15.51 0.17
CA ASN A 34 5.90 15.68 0.68
C ASN A 34 6.64 16.69 -0.21
N GLY A 35 7.00 17.85 0.35
CA GLY A 35 7.49 18.98 -0.44
C GLY A 35 6.47 19.40 -1.51
N ASP A 36 6.86 19.41 -2.77
CA ASP A 36 6.01 19.74 -3.90
C ASP A 36 5.36 18.54 -4.60
N THR A 37 5.62 17.33 -4.07
CA THR A 37 5.19 16.08 -4.69
C THR A 37 4.03 15.47 -3.92
N TRP A 38 2.97 15.14 -4.62
CA TRP A 38 1.90 14.30 -4.13
C TRP A 38 2.29 12.85 -4.27
N HIS A 39 2.09 12.06 -3.22
CA HIS A 39 2.27 10.62 -3.19
C HIS A 39 0.92 9.96 -3.02
N VAL A 40 0.64 8.97 -3.86
CA VAL A 40 -0.54 8.11 -3.77
C VAL A 40 -0.06 6.67 -3.85
N TYR A 41 -0.40 5.91 -2.84
CA TYR A 41 -0.22 4.48 -2.82
C TYR A 41 -1.56 3.80 -3.08
N PHE A 42 -1.53 2.54 -3.45
CA PHE A 42 -2.75 1.77 -3.70
C PHE A 42 -2.47 0.28 -3.53
N GLN A 43 -3.51 -0.46 -3.18
CA GLN A 43 -3.41 -1.91 -3.11
C GLN A 43 -3.22 -2.48 -4.51
N TRP A 44 -2.23 -3.33 -4.66
CA TRP A 44 -1.81 -3.84 -5.95
C TRP A 44 -1.29 -5.27 -5.88
N ASN A 45 -1.82 -6.15 -6.72
CA ASN A 45 -1.18 -7.42 -7.02
C ASN A 45 -0.62 -7.36 -8.44
N PRO A 46 0.70 -7.25 -8.63
CA PRO A 46 1.32 -7.15 -9.95
C PRO A 46 1.29 -8.47 -10.75
N HIS A 47 1.05 -9.59 -10.08
CA HIS A 47 1.23 -10.93 -10.65
C HIS A 47 -0.05 -11.53 -11.22
N SER A 48 -1.21 -11.12 -10.73
CA SER A 48 -2.51 -11.64 -11.19
C SER A 48 -3.64 -10.66 -10.94
N ALA A 49 -4.77 -10.85 -11.65
CA ALA A 49 -6.01 -10.09 -11.45
C ALA A 49 -6.83 -10.67 -10.28
N ARG A 50 -6.18 -10.96 -9.16
CA ARG A 50 -6.80 -11.48 -7.93
C ARG A 50 -6.35 -10.69 -6.73
N HIS A 51 -7.23 -10.54 -5.74
CA HIS A 51 -6.86 -10.00 -4.43
C HIS A 51 -6.08 -11.05 -3.65
N ASP A 52 -4.78 -11.07 -3.86
CA ASP A 52 -3.85 -12.02 -3.27
C ASP A 52 -2.46 -11.40 -3.19
N ARG A 53 -1.69 -11.66 -2.15
CA ARG A 53 -0.33 -11.14 -1.92
C ARG A 53 -0.21 -9.65 -2.27
N ILE A 54 -1.07 -8.85 -1.68
CA ILE A 54 -1.20 -7.44 -2.00
C ILE A 54 0.06 -6.67 -1.60
N HIS A 55 0.60 -5.95 -2.56
CA HIS A 55 1.65 -4.95 -2.43
C HIS A 55 1.03 -3.56 -2.29
N TRP A 56 1.83 -2.57 -1.98
CA TRP A 56 1.46 -1.17 -2.21
C TRP A 56 2.16 -0.66 -3.46
N GLY A 57 1.39 -0.44 -4.53
CA GLY A 57 1.83 0.31 -5.68
C GLY A 57 2.00 1.78 -5.31
N HIS A 58 2.79 2.53 -6.08
CA HIS A 58 3.12 3.91 -5.79
C HIS A 58 3.14 4.75 -7.06
N VAL A 59 2.46 5.87 -7.03
CA VAL A 59 2.50 6.91 -8.08
C VAL A 59 2.72 8.27 -7.45
N VAL A 60 3.35 9.16 -8.20
CA VAL A 60 3.62 10.53 -7.76
C VAL A 60 3.13 11.54 -8.78
N SER A 61 2.81 12.73 -8.30
CA SER A 61 2.40 13.84 -9.15
C SER A 61 2.76 15.20 -8.53
N LYS A 62 3.01 16.19 -9.37
CA LYS A 62 3.17 17.60 -8.94
C LYS A 62 1.89 18.42 -9.12
N ASP A 63 0.97 17.96 -9.95
CA ASP A 63 -0.22 18.72 -10.37
C ASP A 63 -1.54 17.95 -10.21
N LEU A 64 -1.50 16.69 -9.70
CA LEU A 64 -2.64 15.79 -9.57
C LEU A 64 -3.31 15.38 -10.89
N VAL A 65 -2.69 15.72 -12.02
CA VAL A 65 -3.18 15.39 -13.36
C VAL A 65 -2.23 14.43 -14.07
N HIS A 66 -0.93 14.73 -14.01
CA HIS A 66 0.11 13.90 -14.60
C HIS A 66 0.78 13.08 -13.53
N TRP A 67 0.75 11.77 -13.71
CA TRP A 67 1.24 10.80 -12.73
C TRP A 67 2.44 10.04 -13.26
N GLU A 68 3.41 9.83 -12.41
CA GLU A 68 4.60 9.03 -12.66
C GLU A 68 4.55 7.78 -11.76
N GLU A 69 4.71 6.61 -12.38
CA GLU A 69 4.79 5.34 -11.65
C GLU A 69 6.14 5.20 -10.97
N ARG A 70 6.12 4.69 -9.75
CA ARG A 70 7.28 4.34 -8.94
C ARG A 70 7.32 2.84 -8.67
N PRO A 71 8.45 2.26 -8.28
CA PRO A 71 8.49 0.91 -7.74
C PRO A 71 7.49 0.72 -6.59
N ALA A 72 7.04 -0.51 -6.38
CA ALA A 72 6.19 -0.83 -5.23
C ALA A 72 6.85 -0.36 -3.93
N ALA A 73 6.10 0.37 -3.11
CA ALA A 73 6.62 0.92 -1.86
C ALA A 73 6.73 -0.15 -0.76
N ILE A 74 5.77 -1.07 -0.72
CA ILE A 74 5.74 -2.18 0.23
C ILE A 74 5.44 -3.46 -0.54
N ILE A 75 6.18 -4.50 -0.20
CA ILE A 75 6.06 -5.85 -0.76
C ILE A 75 5.90 -6.82 0.40
N PRO A 76 4.99 -7.81 0.32
CA PRO A 76 4.84 -8.85 1.33
C PRO A 76 6.18 -9.54 1.62
N ARG A 77 6.56 -9.63 2.89
CA ARG A 77 7.86 -10.16 3.34
C ARG A 77 7.67 -11.57 3.89
N GLU A 78 8.34 -12.53 3.27
CA GLU A 78 8.25 -13.93 3.66
C GLU A 78 8.64 -14.15 5.13
N GLY A 79 7.80 -14.87 5.88
CA GLY A 79 8.02 -15.14 7.29
C GLY A 79 7.75 -13.97 8.25
N GLU A 80 7.31 -12.82 7.74
CA GLU A 80 7.01 -11.63 8.52
C GLU A 80 5.49 -11.42 8.69
N ALA A 81 5.12 -10.45 9.52
CA ALA A 81 3.74 -10.13 9.87
C ALA A 81 2.86 -9.63 8.68
N ASP A 82 3.42 -9.54 7.48
CA ASP A 82 2.76 -9.17 6.24
C ASP A 82 2.98 -10.18 5.10
N SER A 83 3.37 -11.41 5.42
CA SER A 83 3.74 -12.43 4.45
C SER A 83 2.63 -12.81 3.47
N ALA A 84 1.36 -12.75 3.88
CA ALA A 84 0.21 -12.97 2.99
C ALA A 84 -0.24 -11.71 2.25
N GLY A 85 0.10 -10.50 2.74
CA GLY A 85 -0.26 -9.25 2.08
C GLY A 85 -0.18 -8.01 2.96
N CYS A 86 -0.01 -6.89 2.29
CA CYS A 86 0.01 -5.54 2.88
C CYS A 86 -1.32 -4.86 2.58
N TRP A 87 -2.24 -4.85 3.55
CA TRP A 87 -3.59 -4.31 3.35
C TRP A 87 -3.64 -2.81 3.60
N SER A 88 -4.84 -2.23 3.49
CA SER A 88 -5.06 -0.78 3.53
C SER A 88 -4.50 -0.10 4.77
N GLY A 89 -4.15 1.18 4.60
CA GLY A 89 -3.56 1.98 5.63
C GLY A 89 -3.41 3.45 5.24
N VAL A 90 -2.55 4.16 5.94
CA VAL A 90 -2.32 5.60 5.77
C VAL A 90 -0.85 5.93 5.54
N GLY A 91 -0.59 7.10 4.97
CA GLY A 91 0.76 7.65 4.82
C GLY A 91 0.83 9.06 5.38
N LEU A 92 1.98 9.39 5.92
CA LEU A 92 2.27 10.71 6.46
C LEU A 92 3.77 11.01 6.42
N VAL A 93 4.12 12.26 6.63
CA VAL A 93 5.50 12.66 6.92
C VAL A 93 5.61 12.90 8.42
N ASP A 94 6.23 11.95 9.13
CA ASP A 94 6.46 12.05 10.58
C ASP A 94 7.47 13.15 10.88
N ARG A 95 7.09 14.09 11.75
CA ARG A 95 7.94 15.21 12.22
C ARG A 95 8.13 15.18 13.73
N GLY A 96 7.83 14.05 14.35
CA GLY A 96 8.01 13.85 15.78
C GLY A 96 9.48 13.69 16.20
N PRO A 97 9.71 13.47 17.50
CA PRO A 97 11.06 13.24 18.02
C PRO A 97 11.73 12.05 17.32
N GLY A 98 12.95 12.25 16.83
CA GLY A 98 13.72 11.24 16.11
C GLY A 98 13.47 11.19 14.59
N ALA A 99 12.57 12.02 14.07
CA ALA A 99 12.40 12.15 12.62
C ALA A 99 13.62 12.83 11.99
N ALA A 100 13.87 12.51 10.71
CA ALA A 100 14.90 13.18 9.92
C ALA A 100 14.56 14.68 9.72
N GLU A 101 15.55 15.48 9.36
CA GLU A 101 15.34 16.87 8.93
C GLU A 101 14.37 16.90 7.73
N GLY A 102 13.32 17.71 7.81
CA GLY A 102 12.23 17.73 6.82
C GLY A 102 11.13 16.69 7.07
N GLY A 103 11.35 15.78 8.00
CA GLY A 103 10.43 14.70 8.38
C GLY A 103 10.79 13.35 7.77
N THR A 104 10.22 12.30 8.31
CA THR A 104 10.42 10.92 7.87
C THR A 104 9.15 10.41 7.21
N PRO A 105 9.14 10.09 5.90
CA PRO A 105 8.01 9.43 5.26
C PRO A 105 7.67 8.13 5.98
N THR A 106 6.40 7.99 6.35
CA THR A 106 5.94 6.88 7.19
C THR A 106 4.63 6.36 6.66
N LEU A 107 4.56 5.05 6.47
CA LEU A 107 3.34 4.32 6.11
C LEU A 107 2.91 3.47 7.30
N VAL A 108 1.63 3.47 7.61
CA VAL A 108 1.03 2.61 8.64
C VAL A 108 -0.03 1.77 7.96
N TYR A 109 0.11 0.47 8.02
CA TYR A 109 -0.76 -0.45 7.28
C TYR A 109 -1.08 -1.72 8.06
N SER A 110 -2.04 -2.48 7.55
CA SER A 110 -2.42 -3.77 8.09
C SER A 110 -1.64 -4.87 7.38
N GLY A 111 -0.72 -5.51 8.08
CA GLY A 111 -0.01 -6.70 7.60
C GLY A 111 -0.75 -7.97 7.95
N VAL A 112 -0.85 -8.89 7.00
CA VAL A 112 -1.53 -10.18 7.16
C VAL A 112 -0.53 -11.31 6.98
N GLU A 113 -0.50 -12.24 7.93
CA GLU A 113 0.37 -13.43 7.91
C GLU A 113 -0.29 -14.61 7.20
N GLU A 114 0.52 -15.43 6.51
CA GLU A 114 0.04 -16.70 5.93
C GLU A 114 -0.45 -17.67 6.99
N ALA A 115 0.18 -17.69 8.17
CA ALA A 115 -0.19 -18.55 9.27
C ALA A 115 -1.53 -18.17 9.91
N ASN A 116 -1.95 -16.90 9.79
CA ASN A 116 -3.19 -16.39 10.38
C ASN A 116 -3.85 -15.32 9.50
N PRO A 117 -4.38 -15.67 8.32
CA PRO A 117 -4.87 -14.71 7.33
C PRO A 117 -6.18 -14.00 7.73
N GLN A 118 -6.73 -14.31 8.90
CA GLN A 118 -7.98 -13.70 9.40
C GLN A 118 -7.75 -12.46 10.24
N PHE A 119 -6.52 -12.24 10.70
CA PHE A 119 -6.17 -11.12 11.57
C PHE A 119 -5.01 -10.34 10.98
N ALA A 120 -4.97 -9.07 11.29
CA ALA A 120 -3.93 -8.19 10.80
C ALA A 120 -3.14 -7.56 11.95
N SER A 121 -1.84 -7.46 11.76
CA SER A 121 -0.94 -6.67 12.59
C SER A 121 -0.90 -5.23 12.08
N ALA A 122 -0.82 -4.25 12.97
CA ALA A 122 -0.52 -2.87 12.58
C ALA A 122 1.00 -2.73 12.40
N ILE A 123 1.42 -2.41 11.18
CA ILE A 123 2.84 -2.27 10.82
C ILE A 123 3.13 -0.80 10.47
N VAL A 124 4.26 -0.31 10.95
CA VAL A 124 4.82 0.99 10.61
C VAL A 124 6.04 0.78 9.74
N ALA A 125 6.03 1.33 8.53
CA ALA A 125 7.17 1.35 7.63
C ALA A 125 7.70 2.78 7.51
N ARG A 126 9.00 2.98 7.72
CA ARG A 126 9.66 4.26 7.54
C ARG A 126 10.54 4.24 6.32
N GLY A 127 10.48 5.30 5.55
CA GLY A 127 11.17 5.44 4.28
C GLY A 127 12.23 6.52 4.28
N ASN A 128 12.99 6.56 3.19
CA ASN A 128 13.92 7.64 2.91
C ASN A 128 13.19 8.94 2.48
N SER A 129 13.89 10.05 2.44
CA SER A 129 13.32 11.39 2.22
C SER A 129 12.56 11.56 0.89
N ASN A 130 12.88 10.78 -0.13
CA ASN A 130 12.21 10.82 -1.44
C ASN A 130 11.17 9.70 -1.65
N GLU A 131 10.90 8.92 -0.61
CA GLU A 131 9.92 7.82 -0.61
C GLU A 131 10.15 6.76 -1.70
N SER A 132 11.40 6.59 -2.10
CA SER A 132 11.77 5.54 -3.07
C SER A 132 12.03 4.18 -2.43
N LEU A 133 12.17 4.14 -1.11
CA LEU A 133 12.46 2.94 -0.33
C LEU A 133 11.85 3.06 1.06
N PHE A 134 11.14 2.02 1.48
CA PHE A 134 10.68 1.79 2.84
C PHE A 134 11.33 0.51 3.33
N ASP A 135 12.27 0.60 4.25
CA ASP A 135 13.13 -0.50 4.69
C ASP A 135 13.15 -0.71 6.21
N HIS A 136 12.57 0.22 6.96
CA HIS A 136 12.47 0.11 8.42
C HIS A 136 11.05 -0.22 8.83
N PHE A 137 10.81 -1.48 9.17
CA PHE A 137 9.50 -1.99 9.55
C PHE A 137 9.42 -2.28 11.05
N THR A 138 8.31 -1.90 11.66
CA THR A 138 8.02 -2.18 13.07
C THR A 138 6.58 -2.66 13.22
N VAL A 139 6.37 -3.79 13.86
CA VAL A 139 5.03 -4.22 14.28
C VAL A 139 4.63 -3.40 15.50
N ALA A 140 3.75 -2.43 15.29
CA ALA A 140 3.27 -1.53 16.35
C ALA A 140 2.20 -2.20 17.23
N ALA A 141 1.36 -3.06 16.61
CA ALA A 141 0.41 -3.90 17.31
C ALA A 141 0.33 -5.24 16.57
N PRO A 142 0.63 -6.38 17.23
CA PRO A 142 0.50 -7.69 16.63
C PRO A 142 -0.98 -8.04 16.39
N ALA A 143 -1.22 -8.96 15.46
CA ALA A 143 -2.52 -9.57 15.28
C ALA A 143 -3.00 -10.19 16.62
N PRO A 144 -4.29 -10.05 16.96
CA PRO A 144 -4.81 -10.64 18.19
C PRO A 144 -4.73 -12.17 18.12
N ASP A 145 -4.21 -12.76 19.18
CA ASP A 145 -4.27 -14.22 19.40
C ASP A 145 -5.65 -14.54 20.00
N ILE A 146 -6.59 -14.87 19.12
CA ILE A 146 -7.96 -15.21 19.54
C ILE A 146 -8.22 -16.67 19.18
N GLU A 147 -8.01 -17.56 20.14
CA GLU A 147 -8.39 -18.96 20.00
C GLU A 147 -9.91 -19.10 19.80
N GLY A 148 -10.32 -19.81 18.75
CA GLY A 148 -11.68 -20.32 18.58
C GLY A 148 -12.68 -19.41 17.85
N HIS A 149 -12.27 -18.32 17.25
CA HIS A 149 -13.16 -17.49 16.42
C HIS A 149 -12.96 -17.82 14.93
N GLY A 150 -14.02 -18.33 14.29
CA GLY A 150 -14.11 -18.46 12.84
C GLY A 150 -13.98 -17.09 12.14
N PRO A 151 -14.00 -17.04 10.78
CA PRO A 151 -13.69 -15.83 10.01
C PRO A 151 -14.58 -14.66 10.45
N SER A 152 -14.01 -13.76 11.22
CA SER A 152 -14.69 -12.54 11.63
C SER A 152 -14.28 -11.41 10.72
N THR A 153 -15.26 -10.78 10.11
CA THR A 153 -15.13 -9.52 9.40
C THR A 153 -14.34 -8.51 10.23
N PHE A 154 -13.38 -7.86 9.57
CA PHE A 154 -12.55 -6.78 10.08
C PHE A 154 -13.31 -5.84 11.02
N ARG A 155 -12.97 -5.80 12.29
CA ARG A 155 -13.40 -4.75 13.21
C ARG A 155 -12.24 -3.83 13.52
N VAL A 156 -12.28 -2.65 12.95
CA VAL A 156 -11.45 -1.54 13.43
C VAL A 156 -11.81 -1.29 14.89
N GLY A 157 -10.93 -1.65 15.81
CA GLY A 157 -11.11 -1.36 17.23
C GLY A 157 -11.21 0.15 17.42
N LYS A 158 -12.28 0.61 18.06
CA LYS A 158 -12.43 1.99 18.47
C LYS A 158 -11.27 2.30 19.43
N LEU A 159 -10.34 3.17 19.05
CA LEU A 159 -9.37 3.74 19.97
C LEU A 159 -10.16 4.48 21.06
N SER A 160 -10.25 3.91 22.25
CA SER A 160 -10.79 4.64 23.40
C SER A 160 -9.72 5.63 23.84
N SER A 161 -10.00 6.92 23.70
CA SER A 161 -9.24 7.98 24.35
C SER A 161 -9.31 7.78 25.87
N ARG A 162 -8.15 7.59 26.49
CA ARG A 162 -7.94 7.88 27.93
C ARG A 162 -6.93 9.01 28.03
#